data_37f0480b5f060aa341161f5cfdc0048e
#
_entry.id   37f0480b5f060aa341161f5cfdc0048e
#
_cell.length_a   1.000
_cell.length_b   1.000
_cell.length_c   1.000
_cell.angle_alpha   90.00
_cell.angle_beta   90.00
_cell.angle_gamma   90.00
#
_symmetry.space_group_name_H-M   'P 1'
#
loop_
_entity.id
_entity.type
_entity.pdbx_description
1 polymer ?
#
loop_
_entity_poly.entity_id
_entity_poly.type
_entity_poly.pdbx_seq_one_letter_code
_entity_poly.pdbx_strand_id
1 'polypeptide(L)'
;MDQRLFFPATERNRGPIGDLLSQLLPASGAVLELASGSGEHAICFQQRFPHLLWQASAPDPDHRASINAWIQHQGLSPVMPDALNLDVERQPWPLPQTVRGALNAVVCINLLHISPASCTDAVFKESAQLLPSGAPLIIYGPFMRNGAHMSASNAAFDQSLKERNHQWGLRELNQVTAVAAKAGFKTDDVVSMPANNLTLVFQRG
;
A
#
# COMPACT_ATOMS: atom_id res chain seq x y z
N MET A 1 8.32 14.93 22.83
CA MET A 1 9.32 14.40 21.86
C MET A 1 8.69 14.32 20.48
N ASP A 2 9.47 14.53 19.43
CA ASP A 2 8.99 14.34 18.06
C ASP A 2 8.80 12.83 17.81
N GLN A 3 7.58 12.42 17.41
CA GLN A 3 7.24 11.02 17.17
C GLN A 3 7.32 10.65 15.69
N ARG A 4 7.68 11.61 14.82
CA ARG A 4 7.76 11.36 13.39
C ARG A 4 8.93 10.46 13.04
N LEU A 5 8.66 9.37 12.35
CA LEU A 5 9.65 8.48 11.75
C LEU A 5 9.96 8.94 10.32
N PHE A 6 11.16 8.62 9.87
CA PHE A 6 11.65 8.94 8.53
C PHE A 6 12.24 7.67 7.89
N PHE A 7 11.66 7.26 6.77
CA PHE A 7 12.12 6.09 6.04
C PHE A 7 12.80 6.51 4.74
N PRO A 8 14.11 6.27 4.57
CA PRO A 8 14.87 6.74 3.39
C PRO A 8 14.32 6.26 2.05
N ALA A 9 13.58 5.14 2.02
CA ALA A 9 12.94 4.64 0.81
C ALA A 9 11.82 5.58 0.33
N THR A 10 11.08 6.20 1.26
CA THR A 10 9.94 7.07 0.95
C THR A 10 10.37 8.31 0.17
N GLU A 11 11.45 8.94 0.56
CA GLU A 11 11.96 10.13 -0.12
C GLU A 11 12.27 9.83 -1.61
N ARG A 12 12.80 8.64 -1.89
CA ARG A 12 13.20 8.26 -3.25
C ARG A 12 12.03 7.87 -4.15
N ASN A 13 10.95 7.31 -3.59
CA ASN A 13 9.89 6.70 -4.40
C ASN A 13 8.54 7.45 -4.36
N ARG A 14 8.30 8.35 -3.39
CA ARG A 14 7.04 9.09 -3.27
C ARG A 14 6.69 9.91 -4.52
N GLY A 15 7.68 10.52 -5.16
CA GLY A 15 7.48 11.28 -6.41
C GLY A 15 6.98 10.38 -7.53
N PRO A 16 7.78 9.39 -8.00
CA PRO A 16 7.36 8.46 -9.05
C PRO A 16 6.06 7.72 -8.76
N ILE A 17 5.82 7.29 -7.51
CA ILE A 17 4.55 6.66 -7.14
C ILE A 17 3.40 7.67 -7.29
N GLY A 18 3.56 8.89 -6.77
CA GLY A 18 2.54 9.94 -6.87
C GLY A 18 2.22 10.33 -8.32
N ASP A 19 3.22 10.33 -9.23
CA ASP A 19 3.01 10.58 -10.66
C ASP A 19 2.12 9.51 -11.29
N LEU A 20 2.36 8.25 -10.95
CA LEU A 20 1.52 7.15 -11.42
C LEU A 20 0.12 7.19 -10.79
N LEU A 21 0.02 7.43 -9.48
CA LEU A 21 -1.26 7.54 -8.78
C LEU A 21 -2.16 8.64 -9.38
N SER A 22 -1.60 9.72 -9.91
CA SER A 22 -2.39 10.79 -10.55
C SER A 22 -3.14 10.33 -11.80
N GLN A 23 -2.74 9.20 -12.39
CA GLN A 23 -3.40 8.60 -13.56
C GLN A 23 -4.39 7.49 -13.18
N LEU A 24 -4.25 6.93 -11.98
CA LEU A 24 -4.97 5.73 -11.55
C LEU A 24 -6.07 6.00 -10.53
N LEU A 25 -5.91 7.03 -9.71
CA LEU A 25 -6.84 7.31 -8.62
C LEU A 25 -8.15 7.91 -9.14
N PRO A 26 -9.28 7.60 -8.46
CA PRO A 26 -10.58 8.16 -8.82
C PRO A 26 -10.65 9.66 -8.57
N ALA A 27 -11.60 10.34 -9.25
CA ALA A 27 -11.80 11.78 -9.11
C ALA A 27 -12.42 12.20 -7.74
N SER A 28 -12.95 11.24 -6.96
CA SER A 28 -13.55 11.51 -5.64
C SER A 28 -13.63 10.24 -4.81
N GLY A 29 -13.88 10.40 -3.52
CA GLY A 29 -14.05 9.31 -2.57
C GLY A 29 -12.89 9.17 -1.60
N ALA A 30 -12.74 7.99 -1.01
CA ALA A 30 -11.68 7.67 -0.07
C ALA A 30 -10.66 6.70 -0.67
N VAL A 31 -9.41 6.86 -0.27
CA VAL A 31 -8.30 5.95 -0.53
C VAL A 31 -7.84 5.36 0.79
N LEU A 32 -7.82 4.05 0.91
CA LEU A 32 -7.22 3.35 2.04
C LEU A 32 -5.77 2.98 1.70
N GLU A 33 -4.82 3.48 2.47
CA GLU A 33 -3.43 3.05 2.40
C GLU A 33 -3.13 2.01 3.48
N LEU A 34 -2.74 0.83 3.05
CA LEU A 34 -2.39 -0.28 3.93
C LEU A 34 -0.92 -0.19 4.36
N ALA A 35 -0.67 -0.39 5.66
CA ALA A 35 0.67 -0.41 6.25
C ALA A 35 1.51 0.83 5.89
N SER A 36 1.00 2.01 6.19
CA SER A 36 1.58 3.32 5.81
C SER A 36 2.96 3.62 6.46
N GLY A 37 3.47 2.76 7.32
CA GLY A 37 4.80 2.85 7.91
C GLY A 37 5.05 4.18 8.65
N SER A 38 6.04 4.95 8.21
CA SER A 38 6.36 6.27 8.79
C SER A 38 5.25 7.31 8.61
N GLY A 39 4.37 7.14 7.61
CA GLY A 39 3.32 8.10 7.24
C GLY A 39 3.71 9.11 6.16
N GLU A 40 4.98 9.17 5.78
CA GLU A 40 5.46 10.16 4.80
C GLU A 40 4.78 10.03 3.41
N HIS A 41 4.44 8.80 2.96
CA HIS A 41 3.67 8.58 1.73
C HIS A 41 2.25 9.15 1.88
N ALA A 42 1.55 8.75 2.93
CA ALA A 42 0.17 9.16 3.18
C ALA A 42 0.02 10.69 3.20
N ILE A 43 0.95 11.38 3.88
CA ILE A 43 0.99 12.83 3.93
C ILE A 43 1.23 13.45 2.56
N CYS A 44 2.23 12.96 1.84
CA CYS A 44 2.56 13.43 0.50
C CYS A 44 1.36 13.28 -0.46
N PHE A 45 0.66 12.14 -0.37
CA PHE A 45 -0.46 11.87 -1.27
C PHE A 45 -1.73 12.61 -0.85
N GLN A 46 -2.01 12.80 0.44
CA GLN A 46 -3.12 13.67 0.85
C GLN A 46 -2.92 15.12 0.36
N GLN A 47 -1.70 15.64 0.42
CA GLN A 47 -1.39 16.98 -0.08
C GLN A 47 -1.49 17.05 -1.62
N ARG A 48 -1.09 16.00 -2.31
CA ARG A 48 -1.13 15.93 -3.77
C ARG A 48 -2.55 15.71 -4.32
N PHE A 49 -3.40 15.00 -3.57
CA PHE A 49 -4.77 14.66 -3.94
C PHE A 49 -5.77 15.21 -2.92
N PRO A 50 -5.89 16.55 -2.76
CA PRO A 50 -6.70 17.16 -1.71
C PRO A 50 -8.21 16.94 -1.86
N HIS A 51 -8.63 16.46 -3.03
CA HIS A 51 -10.02 16.10 -3.34
C HIS A 51 -10.41 14.69 -2.88
N LEU A 52 -9.44 13.89 -2.42
CA LEU A 52 -9.64 12.54 -1.89
C LEU A 52 -9.49 12.54 -0.37
N LEU A 53 -10.24 11.68 0.30
CA LEU A 53 -10.02 11.38 1.72
C LEU A 53 -8.95 10.29 1.82
N TRP A 54 -7.75 10.62 2.27
CA TRP A 54 -6.67 9.64 2.43
C TRP A 54 -6.69 9.04 3.83
N GLN A 55 -7.02 7.75 3.94
CA GLN A 55 -7.01 7.02 5.20
C GLN A 55 -5.76 6.16 5.31
N ALA A 56 -4.81 6.59 6.13
CA ALA A 56 -3.63 5.81 6.47
C ALA A 56 -3.94 4.73 7.51
N SER A 57 -3.16 3.64 7.51
CA SER A 57 -3.31 2.57 8.49
C SER A 57 -1.98 1.89 8.81
N ALA A 58 -1.85 1.39 10.03
CA ALA A 58 -0.73 0.53 10.45
C ALA A 58 -1.13 -0.32 11.66
N PRO A 59 -0.68 -1.59 11.76
CA PRO A 59 -0.89 -2.41 12.96
C PRO A 59 0.02 -1.98 14.12
N ASP A 60 1.19 -1.43 13.82
CA ASP A 60 2.17 -0.99 14.80
C ASP A 60 1.78 0.35 15.42
N PRO A 61 1.72 0.47 16.76
CA PRO A 61 1.35 1.70 17.46
C PRO A 61 2.36 2.85 17.22
N ASP A 62 3.66 2.56 17.09
CA ASP A 62 4.67 3.59 16.86
C ASP A 62 4.56 4.16 15.43
N HIS A 63 4.21 3.32 14.46
CA HIS A 63 3.88 3.80 13.11
C HIS A 63 2.65 4.69 13.12
N ARG A 64 1.57 4.31 13.83
CA ARG A 64 0.38 5.18 13.95
C ARG A 64 0.67 6.51 14.65
N ALA A 65 1.48 6.46 15.71
CA ALA A 65 1.93 7.68 16.38
C ALA A 65 2.71 8.61 15.43
N SER A 66 3.60 8.03 14.61
CA SER A 66 4.34 8.75 13.59
C SER A 66 3.41 9.36 12.52
N ILE A 67 2.48 8.58 11.98
CA ILE A 67 1.50 9.08 11.00
C ILE A 67 0.72 10.28 11.57
N ASN A 68 0.19 10.15 12.78
CA ASN A 68 -0.60 11.20 13.42
C ASN A 68 0.26 12.45 13.72
N ALA A 69 1.51 12.27 14.14
CA ALA A 69 2.45 13.37 14.32
C ALA A 69 2.75 14.10 13.00
N TRP A 70 2.87 13.37 11.89
CA TRP A 70 3.00 13.96 10.57
C TRP A 70 1.75 14.72 10.13
N ILE A 71 0.53 14.17 10.33
CA ILE A 71 -0.75 14.83 10.04
C ILE A 71 -0.83 16.18 10.76
N GLN A 72 -0.51 16.20 12.06
CA GLN A 72 -0.51 17.42 12.87
C GLN A 72 0.56 18.42 12.39
N HIS A 73 1.80 17.94 12.16
CA HIS A 73 2.90 18.79 11.74
C HIS A 73 2.64 19.50 10.41
N GLN A 74 1.94 18.83 9.49
CA GLN A 74 1.59 19.38 8.18
C GLN A 74 0.25 20.11 8.13
N GLY A 75 -0.44 20.25 9.28
CA GLY A 75 -1.74 20.94 9.38
C GLY A 75 -2.87 20.23 8.65
N LEU A 76 -2.77 18.90 8.45
CA LEU A 76 -3.74 18.12 7.68
C LEU A 76 -4.91 17.57 8.52
N SER A 77 -4.89 17.73 9.84
CA SER A 77 -5.95 17.23 10.75
C SER A 77 -7.39 17.58 10.35
N PRO A 78 -7.67 18.72 9.69
CA PRO A 78 -9.04 19.01 9.24
C PRO A 78 -9.52 18.16 8.07
N VAL A 79 -8.61 17.54 7.29
CA VAL A 79 -8.92 16.85 6.02
C VAL A 79 -8.44 15.41 5.96
N MET A 80 -7.58 15.01 6.88
CA MET A 80 -7.02 13.65 6.94
C MET A 80 -7.28 13.07 8.34
N PRO A 81 -7.98 11.93 8.43
CA PRO A 81 -8.23 11.27 9.71
C PRO A 81 -6.98 10.65 10.31
N ASP A 82 -7.00 10.42 11.61
CA ASP A 82 -5.96 9.66 12.31
C ASP A 82 -5.79 8.26 11.71
N ALA A 83 -4.58 7.73 11.85
CA ALA A 83 -4.22 6.41 11.34
C ALA A 83 -5.03 5.30 12.01
N LEU A 84 -5.57 4.38 11.21
CA LEU A 84 -6.30 3.20 11.70
C LEU A 84 -5.34 2.15 12.28
N ASN A 85 -5.76 1.54 13.38
CA ASN A 85 -5.17 0.28 13.84
C ASN A 85 -5.71 -0.86 12.95
N LEU A 86 -4.98 -1.16 11.88
CA LEU A 86 -5.39 -2.15 10.89
C LEU A 86 -4.24 -3.13 10.65
N ASP A 87 -4.48 -4.38 11.01
CA ASP A 87 -3.71 -5.54 10.62
C ASP A 87 -4.44 -6.21 9.45
N VAL A 88 -3.77 -6.35 8.31
CA VAL A 88 -4.40 -6.87 7.08
C VAL A 88 -4.92 -8.29 7.23
N GLU A 89 -4.34 -9.09 8.13
CA GLU A 89 -4.76 -10.46 8.40
C GLU A 89 -5.97 -10.56 9.33
N ARG A 90 -6.31 -9.47 10.05
CA ARG A 90 -7.46 -9.42 10.95
C ARG A 90 -8.68 -8.83 10.24
N GLN A 91 -9.51 -9.69 9.72
CA GLN A 91 -10.73 -9.33 8.99
C GLN A 91 -11.99 -9.45 9.87
N PRO A 92 -13.04 -8.62 9.66
CA PRO A 92 -13.11 -7.52 8.70
C PRO A 92 -12.25 -6.32 9.14
N TRP A 93 -11.75 -5.53 8.17
CA TRP A 93 -10.98 -4.32 8.50
C TRP A 93 -11.84 -3.27 9.20
N PRO A 94 -11.34 -2.62 10.27
CA PRO A 94 -12.12 -1.73 11.15
C PRO A 94 -12.29 -0.33 10.53
N LEU A 95 -12.82 -0.25 9.30
CA LEU A 95 -13.02 1.03 8.62
C LEU A 95 -14.17 1.81 9.24
N PRO A 96 -13.98 3.11 9.56
CA PRO A 96 -15.07 4.02 9.88
C PRO A 96 -16.10 4.05 8.75
N GLN A 97 -17.39 4.25 9.09
CA GLN A 97 -18.47 4.27 8.10
C GLN A 97 -18.26 5.35 7.01
N THR A 98 -17.69 6.48 7.37
CA THR A 98 -17.35 7.57 6.44
C THR A 98 -16.32 7.16 5.39
N VAL A 99 -15.31 6.37 5.78
CA VAL A 99 -14.31 5.82 4.86
C VAL A 99 -14.91 4.67 4.05
N ARG A 100 -15.59 3.73 4.73
CA ARG A 100 -16.20 2.55 4.08
C ARG A 100 -17.20 2.94 2.99
N GLY A 101 -18.05 3.92 3.26
CA GLY A 101 -19.09 4.37 2.32
C GLY A 101 -18.56 5.17 1.12
N ALA A 102 -17.33 5.66 1.20
CA ALA A 102 -16.69 6.45 0.14
C ALA A 102 -15.47 5.76 -0.48
N LEU A 103 -15.14 4.52 -0.07
CA LEU A 103 -13.92 3.83 -0.48
C LEU A 103 -13.94 3.52 -1.98
N ASN A 104 -13.01 4.12 -2.71
CA ASN A 104 -12.89 3.99 -4.16
C ASN A 104 -11.49 3.54 -4.63
N ALA A 105 -10.54 3.39 -3.73
CA ALA A 105 -9.22 2.81 -4.04
C ALA A 105 -8.57 2.22 -2.80
N VAL A 106 -7.73 1.21 -2.99
CA VAL A 106 -6.80 0.70 -1.97
C VAL A 106 -5.38 0.79 -2.52
N VAL A 107 -4.46 1.31 -1.70
CA VAL A 107 -3.04 1.46 -2.03
C VAL A 107 -2.21 0.67 -1.01
N CYS A 108 -1.25 -0.10 -1.50
CA CYS A 108 -0.37 -0.93 -0.70
C CYS A 108 1.08 -0.74 -1.16
N ILE A 109 1.91 -0.09 -0.33
CA ILE A 109 3.29 0.24 -0.68
C ILE A 109 4.25 -0.53 0.21
N ASN A 110 5.11 -1.35 -0.39
CA ASN A 110 6.17 -2.08 0.31
C ASN A 110 5.70 -3.04 1.43
N LEU A 111 4.45 -3.48 1.44
CA LEU A 111 3.95 -4.41 2.45
C LEU A 111 4.30 -5.87 2.12
N LEU A 112 4.02 -6.32 0.89
CA LEU A 112 3.95 -7.76 0.59
C LEU A 112 5.26 -8.48 0.87
N HIS A 113 6.41 -7.87 0.61
CA HIS A 113 7.71 -8.50 0.81
C HIS A 113 8.23 -8.47 2.27
N ILE A 114 7.62 -7.67 3.15
CA ILE A 114 7.94 -7.59 4.59
C ILE A 114 6.79 -8.12 5.46
N SER A 115 6.04 -9.08 4.94
CA SER A 115 4.91 -9.71 5.62
C SER A 115 4.87 -11.21 5.26
N PRO A 116 4.12 -12.05 5.97
CA PRO A 116 3.83 -13.43 5.54
C PRO A 116 3.08 -13.47 4.20
N ALA A 117 3.19 -14.59 3.48
CA ALA A 117 2.49 -14.76 2.20
C ALA A 117 0.96 -14.66 2.33
N SER A 118 0.40 -15.08 3.47
CA SER A 118 -1.02 -14.96 3.84
C SER A 118 -1.55 -13.53 3.78
N CYS A 119 -0.68 -12.53 4.02
CA CYS A 119 -1.06 -11.11 3.86
C CYS A 119 -1.47 -10.78 2.42
N THR A 120 -0.88 -11.43 1.41
CA THR A 120 -1.29 -11.22 0.00
C THR A 120 -2.74 -11.65 -0.21
N ASP A 121 -3.10 -12.85 0.26
CA ASP A 121 -4.48 -13.35 0.18
C ASP A 121 -5.45 -12.45 0.96
N ALA A 122 -5.05 -12.01 2.15
CA ALA A 122 -5.87 -11.15 3.00
C ALA A 122 -6.14 -9.79 2.35
N VAL A 123 -5.12 -9.16 1.76
CA VAL A 123 -5.25 -7.88 1.04
C VAL A 123 -6.27 -7.99 -0.09
N PHE A 124 -6.15 -9.00 -0.95
CA PHE A 124 -7.08 -9.16 -2.07
C PHE A 124 -8.50 -9.52 -1.61
N LYS A 125 -8.62 -10.44 -0.66
CA LYS A 125 -9.91 -10.91 -0.15
C LYS A 125 -10.74 -9.78 0.45
N GLU A 126 -10.17 -8.99 1.34
CA GLU A 126 -10.91 -7.91 2.00
C GLU A 126 -11.12 -6.72 1.08
N SER A 127 -10.14 -6.37 0.24
CA SER A 127 -10.32 -5.33 -0.78
C SER A 127 -11.47 -5.67 -1.74
N ALA A 128 -11.65 -6.95 -2.10
CA ALA A 128 -12.74 -7.39 -2.97
C ALA A 128 -14.13 -7.22 -2.34
N GLN A 129 -14.24 -7.24 -1.01
CA GLN A 129 -15.49 -7.01 -0.28
C GLN A 129 -15.82 -5.52 -0.11
N LEU A 130 -14.80 -4.67 -0.13
CA LEU A 130 -14.91 -3.25 0.18
C LEU A 130 -14.97 -2.37 -1.05
N LEU A 131 -14.22 -2.71 -2.10
CA LEU A 131 -14.14 -1.91 -3.32
C LEU A 131 -15.36 -2.12 -4.23
N PRO A 132 -15.93 -1.05 -4.79
CA PRO A 132 -16.92 -1.17 -5.85
C PRO A 132 -16.28 -1.71 -7.14
N SER A 133 -17.13 -2.24 -8.06
CA SER A 133 -16.66 -2.69 -9.37
C SER A 133 -15.94 -1.57 -10.12
N GLY A 134 -14.84 -1.91 -10.78
CA GLY A 134 -13.96 -0.98 -11.48
C GLY A 134 -12.95 -0.23 -10.60
N ALA A 135 -13.11 -0.26 -9.28
CA ALA A 135 -12.18 0.46 -8.39
C ALA A 135 -10.79 -0.19 -8.34
N PRO A 136 -9.71 0.61 -8.28
CA PRO A 136 -8.34 0.10 -8.31
C PRO A 136 -7.87 -0.40 -6.93
N LEU A 137 -7.13 -1.51 -6.96
CA LEU A 137 -6.18 -1.92 -5.93
C LEU A 137 -4.76 -1.79 -6.51
N ILE A 138 -3.94 -0.93 -5.91
CA ILE A 138 -2.61 -0.57 -6.41
C ILE A 138 -1.56 -1.07 -5.45
N ILE A 139 -0.64 -1.91 -5.93
CA ILE A 139 0.40 -2.53 -5.09
C ILE A 139 1.78 -2.19 -5.64
N TYR A 140 2.62 -1.51 -4.84
CA TYR A 140 3.99 -1.14 -5.19
C TYR A 140 5.00 -1.94 -4.38
N GLY A 141 6.07 -2.37 -5.02
CA GLY A 141 7.23 -3.00 -4.38
C GLY A 141 8.13 -3.76 -5.35
N PRO A 142 9.16 -4.43 -4.85
CA PRO A 142 9.98 -5.34 -5.63
C PRO A 142 9.28 -6.71 -5.74
N PHE A 143 9.39 -7.31 -6.92
CA PHE A 143 8.82 -8.63 -7.24
C PHE A 143 9.85 -9.51 -7.95
N MET A 144 9.58 -10.82 -7.95
CA MET A 144 10.23 -11.78 -8.84
C MET A 144 9.38 -11.99 -10.10
N ARG A 145 10.01 -12.33 -11.19
CA ARG A 145 9.35 -12.72 -12.46
C ARG A 145 9.90 -14.04 -12.97
N ASN A 146 9.02 -15.00 -13.24
CA ASN A 146 9.36 -16.30 -13.79
C ASN A 146 10.45 -17.03 -12.98
N GLY A 147 10.35 -16.97 -11.65
CA GLY A 147 11.30 -17.58 -10.73
C GLY A 147 12.65 -16.88 -10.60
N ALA A 148 12.81 -15.68 -11.19
CA ALA A 148 14.07 -14.91 -11.15
C ALA A 148 13.89 -13.53 -10.52
N HIS A 149 14.93 -13.06 -9.83
CA HIS A 149 15.00 -11.67 -9.38
C HIS A 149 15.27 -10.74 -10.57
N MET A 150 14.64 -9.58 -10.56
CA MET A 150 14.79 -8.59 -11.64
C MET A 150 16.17 -7.92 -11.68
N SER A 151 16.96 -8.06 -10.61
CA SER A 151 18.33 -7.54 -10.52
C SER A 151 19.10 -8.23 -9.39
N ALA A 152 20.44 -8.11 -9.41
CA ALA A 152 21.30 -8.58 -8.32
C ALA A 152 20.99 -7.88 -6.99
N SER A 153 20.62 -6.59 -7.02
CA SER A 153 20.19 -5.85 -5.83
C SER A 153 18.89 -6.38 -5.23
N ASN A 154 17.93 -6.79 -6.06
CA ASN A 154 16.71 -7.43 -5.58
C ASN A 154 16.98 -8.81 -4.97
N ALA A 155 17.93 -9.58 -5.53
CA ALA A 155 18.34 -10.86 -4.95
C ALA A 155 18.96 -10.69 -3.57
N ALA A 156 19.90 -9.76 -3.42
CA ALA A 156 20.52 -9.44 -2.13
C ALA A 156 19.50 -8.92 -1.11
N PHE A 157 18.55 -8.10 -1.55
CA PHE A 157 17.47 -7.60 -0.71
C PHE A 157 16.54 -8.73 -0.24
N ASP A 158 16.12 -9.63 -1.14
CA ASP A 158 15.30 -10.80 -0.81
C ASP A 158 15.97 -11.69 0.24
N GLN A 159 17.28 -11.94 0.07
CA GLN A 159 18.07 -12.68 1.06
C GLN A 159 18.06 -11.98 2.41
N SER A 160 18.32 -10.67 2.46
CA SER A 160 18.32 -9.89 3.70
C SER A 160 16.97 -9.88 4.41
N LEU A 161 15.86 -9.95 3.65
CA LEU A 161 14.52 -10.06 4.21
C LEU A 161 14.32 -11.43 4.89
N LYS A 162 14.70 -12.52 4.22
CA LYS A 162 14.58 -13.89 4.72
C LYS A 162 15.46 -14.13 5.96
N GLU A 163 16.62 -13.49 6.04
CA GLU A 163 17.48 -13.53 7.22
C GLU A 163 16.85 -12.85 8.44
N ARG A 164 16.08 -11.76 8.22
CA ARG A 164 15.35 -11.07 9.31
C ARG A 164 14.11 -11.82 9.74
N ASN A 165 13.38 -12.39 8.79
CA ASN A 165 12.21 -13.20 9.05
C ASN A 165 12.00 -14.18 7.89
N HIS A 166 12.01 -15.49 8.18
CA HIS A 166 11.88 -16.55 7.15
C HIS A 166 10.54 -16.52 6.38
N GLN A 167 9.52 -15.84 6.90
CA GLN A 167 8.23 -15.65 6.22
C GLN A 167 8.24 -14.49 5.23
N TRP A 168 9.27 -13.63 5.26
CA TRP A 168 9.41 -12.49 4.38
C TRP A 168 10.13 -12.89 3.08
N GLY A 169 10.04 -12.03 2.08
CA GLY A 169 10.72 -12.19 0.81
C GLY A 169 9.90 -11.65 -0.37
N LEU A 170 10.58 -11.46 -1.50
CA LEU A 170 9.94 -10.97 -2.72
C LEU A 170 8.89 -11.97 -3.22
N ARG A 171 7.73 -11.44 -3.58
CA ARG A 171 6.64 -12.25 -4.13
C ARG A 171 6.85 -12.47 -5.63
N GLU A 172 6.51 -13.68 -6.09
CA GLU A 172 6.46 -13.98 -7.52
C GLU A 172 5.23 -13.31 -8.15
N LEU A 173 5.45 -12.54 -9.23
CA LEU A 173 4.38 -11.78 -9.90
C LEU A 173 3.21 -12.67 -10.32
N ASN A 174 3.49 -13.82 -10.92
CA ASN A 174 2.45 -14.74 -11.38
C ASN A 174 1.60 -15.31 -10.24
N GLN A 175 2.18 -15.49 -9.05
CA GLN A 175 1.43 -15.92 -7.87
C GLN A 175 0.52 -14.82 -7.36
N VAL A 176 1.01 -13.56 -7.32
CA VAL A 176 0.19 -12.41 -6.90
C VAL A 176 -0.98 -12.18 -7.85
N THR A 177 -0.74 -12.25 -9.16
CA THR A 177 -1.82 -12.10 -10.17
C THR A 177 -2.83 -13.25 -10.11
N ALA A 178 -2.40 -14.47 -9.80
CA ALA A 178 -3.29 -15.60 -9.60
C ALA A 178 -4.19 -15.43 -8.35
N VAL A 179 -3.64 -14.92 -7.24
CA VAL A 179 -4.41 -14.58 -6.04
C VAL A 179 -5.42 -13.47 -6.34
N ALA A 180 -5.00 -12.43 -7.08
CA ALA A 180 -5.87 -11.35 -7.52
C ALA A 180 -7.07 -11.87 -8.33
N ALA A 181 -6.80 -12.69 -9.35
CA ALA A 181 -7.85 -13.28 -10.20
C ALA A 181 -8.83 -14.12 -9.40
N LYS A 182 -8.32 -14.95 -8.47
CA LYS A 182 -9.16 -15.77 -7.57
C LYS A 182 -10.06 -14.94 -6.67
N ALA A 183 -9.62 -13.75 -6.27
CA ALA A 183 -10.40 -12.80 -5.47
C ALA A 183 -11.34 -11.91 -6.31
N GLY A 184 -11.38 -12.07 -7.63
CA GLY A 184 -12.26 -11.33 -8.52
C GLY A 184 -11.68 -9.99 -9.00
N PHE A 185 -10.35 -9.85 -9.00
CA PHE A 185 -9.66 -8.73 -9.62
C PHE A 185 -9.13 -9.10 -11.01
N LYS A 186 -9.15 -8.14 -11.92
CA LYS A 186 -8.42 -8.21 -13.19
C LYS A 186 -7.11 -7.45 -13.05
N THR A 187 -6.01 -8.02 -13.55
CA THR A 187 -4.76 -7.27 -13.71
C THR A 187 -4.95 -6.30 -14.87
N ASP A 188 -4.87 -5.01 -14.56
CA ASP A 188 -5.02 -3.93 -15.54
C ASP A 188 -3.65 -3.57 -16.13
N ASP A 189 -2.65 -3.33 -15.27
CA ASP A 189 -1.29 -2.99 -15.72
C ASP A 189 -0.22 -3.49 -14.73
N VAL A 190 1.02 -3.60 -15.24
CA VAL A 190 2.24 -3.90 -14.49
C VAL A 190 3.32 -2.89 -14.90
N VAL A 191 3.37 -1.78 -14.17
CA VAL A 191 4.22 -0.64 -14.48
C VAL A 191 5.61 -0.81 -13.88
N SER A 192 6.65 -0.67 -14.72
CA SER A 192 8.04 -0.65 -14.24
C SER A 192 8.35 0.66 -13.53
N MET A 193 8.92 0.56 -12.35
CA MET A 193 9.24 1.68 -11.48
C MET A 193 10.75 1.78 -11.22
N PRO A 194 11.26 2.93 -10.78
CA PRO A 194 12.66 3.08 -10.42
C PRO A 194 13.15 2.02 -9.42
N ALA A 195 14.45 1.75 -9.44
CA ALA A 195 15.15 0.80 -8.58
C ALA A 195 14.59 -0.65 -8.67
N ASN A 196 14.21 -1.08 -9.86
CA ASN A 196 13.70 -2.42 -10.15
C ASN A 196 12.47 -2.81 -9.31
N ASN A 197 11.63 -1.84 -8.99
CA ASN A 197 10.30 -2.06 -8.43
C ASN A 197 9.25 -2.15 -9.53
N LEU A 198 8.08 -2.63 -9.15
CA LEU A 198 6.88 -2.64 -9.99
C LEU A 198 5.73 -1.98 -9.24
N THR A 199 4.82 -1.37 -9.99
CA THR A 199 3.45 -1.11 -9.52
C THR A 199 2.51 -2.05 -10.25
N LEU A 200 1.80 -2.85 -9.50
CA LEU A 200 0.75 -3.73 -10.00
C LEU A 200 -0.59 -3.02 -9.84
N VAL A 201 -1.32 -2.88 -10.92
CA VAL A 201 -2.63 -2.24 -10.95
C VAL A 201 -3.68 -3.31 -11.19
N PHE A 202 -4.62 -3.43 -10.28
CA PHE A 202 -5.74 -4.36 -10.35
C PHE A 202 -7.04 -3.59 -10.32
N GLN A 203 -8.02 -4.03 -11.10
CA GLN A 203 -9.39 -3.51 -11.07
C GLN A 203 -10.33 -4.54 -10.47
N ARG A 204 -11.20 -4.11 -9.57
CA ARG A 204 -12.28 -4.93 -9.03
C ARG A 204 -13.29 -5.28 -10.14
N GLY A 205 -13.49 -6.58 -10.37
CA GLY A 205 -14.45 -7.07 -11.35
C GLY A 205 -15.91 -6.89 -10.93
#